data_8d7cdd084ae2ca65a387c6ef6ae91406
#
_entry.id   8d7cdd084ae2ca65a387c6ef6ae91406
#
_cell.length_a   1.000
_cell.length_b   1.000
_cell.length_c   1.000
_cell.angle_alpha   90.00
_cell.angle_beta   90.00
_cell.angle_gamma   90.00
#
_symmetry.space_group_name_H-M   'P 1'
#
loop_
_entity.id
_entity.type
_entity.pdbx_description
1 polymer ?
#
loop_
_entity_poly.entity_id
_entity_poly.type
_entity_poly.pdbx_seq_one_letter_code
_entity_poly.pdbx_strand_id
1 'polypeptide(L)'
;LDSYCIRTIGDLANTDPEFLRRRLGKNGVVLWNYANGNDLSLVAKKDFVSPIKSVGHGITTVADLEKPEQVWPVFLELTQDIGHKLRVHGLSAEGVAIHIRDNTLNTRQWQTKIALPTQSPMIIAKTAFQLFEKRYGWNNPIRSVTVQAINLIPQDTPRQIDMFMDAAKQDKLERMEKCVEEIRRRFGKDSIRNGV
;
A
#
# COMPACT_ATOMS: atom_id res chain seq x y z
N LEU A 1 22.50 -13.56 -11.13
CA LEU A 1 23.72 -13.36 -11.94
C LEU A 1 24.72 -14.51 -11.74
N ASP A 2 24.86 -15.09 -10.56
CA ASP A 2 25.75 -16.23 -10.28
C ASP A 2 25.52 -17.43 -11.20
N SER A 3 24.28 -17.72 -11.55
CA SER A 3 23.91 -18.79 -12.51
C SER A 3 24.46 -18.58 -13.91
N TYR A 4 24.91 -17.37 -14.22
CA TYR A 4 25.55 -17.00 -15.50
C TYR A 4 27.04 -16.69 -15.34
N CYS A 5 27.66 -17.08 -14.23
CA CYS A 5 29.06 -16.81 -13.92
C CYS A 5 29.43 -15.33 -13.83
N ILE A 6 28.45 -14.45 -13.65
CA ILE A 6 28.65 -13.00 -13.45
C ILE A 6 28.70 -12.75 -11.94
N ARG A 7 29.91 -12.60 -11.38
CA ARG A 7 30.14 -12.49 -9.92
C ARG A 7 30.64 -11.12 -9.50
N THR A 8 31.24 -10.38 -10.42
CA THR A 8 31.82 -9.07 -10.16
C THR A 8 31.17 -8.00 -11.03
N ILE A 9 31.35 -6.72 -10.68
CA ILE A 9 30.95 -5.59 -11.51
C ILE A 9 31.71 -5.61 -12.84
N GLY A 10 32.97 -6.04 -12.84
CA GLY A 10 33.77 -6.21 -14.04
C GLY A 10 33.22 -7.27 -14.98
N ASP A 11 32.79 -8.43 -14.46
CA ASP A 11 32.13 -9.46 -15.27
C ASP A 11 30.84 -8.93 -15.90
N LEU A 12 30.07 -8.15 -15.13
CA LEU A 12 28.85 -7.53 -15.62
C LEU A 12 29.11 -6.51 -16.71
N ALA A 13 30.13 -5.67 -16.54
CA ALA A 13 30.53 -4.65 -17.52
C ALA A 13 30.97 -5.28 -18.84
N ASN A 14 31.67 -6.43 -18.79
CA ASN A 14 32.18 -7.16 -19.97
C ASN A 14 31.13 -8.12 -20.58
N THR A 15 29.96 -8.27 -19.99
CA THR A 15 28.89 -9.12 -20.53
C THR A 15 28.14 -8.41 -21.65
N ASP A 16 27.70 -9.16 -22.68
CA ASP A 16 26.88 -8.61 -23.77
C ASP A 16 25.56 -8.02 -23.21
N PRO A 17 25.28 -6.72 -23.47
CA PRO A 17 24.05 -6.08 -22.98
C PRO A 17 22.76 -6.72 -23.52
N GLU A 18 22.79 -7.29 -24.74
CA GLU A 18 21.63 -8.00 -25.30
C GLU A 18 21.36 -9.34 -24.57
N PHE A 19 22.41 -10.01 -24.11
CA PHE A 19 22.25 -11.17 -23.24
C PHE A 19 21.58 -10.79 -21.93
N LEU A 20 22.02 -9.70 -21.28
CA LEU A 20 21.44 -9.19 -20.04
C LEU A 20 19.99 -8.74 -20.24
N ARG A 21 19.69 -8.09 -21.37
CA ARG A 21 18.34 -7.67 -21.74
C ARG A 21 17.38 -8.85 -21.87
N ARG A 22 17.80 -9.92 -22.53
CA ARG A 22 17.00 -11.17 -22.68
C ARG A 22 16.74 -11.85 -21.35
N ARG A 23 17.65 -11.78 -20.39
CA ARG A 23 17.55 -12.48 -19.09
C ARG A 23 16.90 -11.63 -17.98
N LEU A 24 17.17 -10.33 -17.96
CA LEU A 24 16.77 -9.41 -16.88
C LEU A 24 15.88 -8.27 -17.39
N GLY A 25 15.48 -8.28 -18.66
CA GLY A 25 14.69 -7.22 -19.27
C GLY A 25 15.42 -5.86 -19.29
N LYS A 26 14.67 -4.78 -19.16
CA LYS A 26 15.21 -3.41 -19.13
C LYS A 26 16.25 -3.21 -18.02
N ASN A 27 16.07 -3.86 -16.88
CA ASN A 27 16.98 -3.75 -15.75
C ASN A 27 18.39 -4.31 -16.09
N GLY A 28 18.50 -5.31 -16.95
CA GLY A 28 19.79 -5.84 -17.40
C GLY A 28 20.64 -4.78 -18.11
N VAL A 29 20.03 -3.99 -18.99
CA VAL A 29 20.71 -2.89 -19.69
C VAL A 29 21.09 -1.76 -18.73
N VAL A 30 20.22 -1.42 -17.77
CA VAL A 30 20.51 -0.41 -16.74
C VAL A 30 21.71 -0.84 -15.89
N LEU A 31 21.73 -2.09 -15.43
CA LEU A 31 22.84 -2.64 -14.64
C LEU A 31 24.15 -2.64 -15.44
N TRP A 32 24.11 -2.98 -16.74
CA TRP A 32 25.26 -2.93 -17.61
C TRP A 32 25.82 -1.51 -17.76
N ASN A 33 24.94 -0.51 -17.97
CA ASN A 33 25.33 0.89 -18.01
C ASN A 33 26.01 1.32 -16.71
N TYR A 34 25.43 1.00 -15.55
CA TYR A 34 26.02 1.33 -14.25
C TYR A 34 27.38 0.66 -14.05
N ALA A 35 27.53 -0.61 -14.46
CA ALA A 35 28.79 -1.33 -14.37
C ALA A 35 29.91 -0.70 -15.26
N ASN A 36 29.53 -0.04 -16.35
CA ASN A 36 30.43 0.71 -17.24
C ASN A 36 30.58 2.19 -16.83
N GLY A 37 30.09 2.61 -15.67
CA GLY A 37 30.16 3.99 -15.18
C GLY A 37 29.21 4.97 -15.86
N ASN A 38 28.28 4.49 -16.68
CA ASN A 38 27.29 5.30 -17.39
C ASN A 38 26.04 5.49 -16.53
N ASP A 39 26.12 6.27 -15.46
CA ASP A 39 24.99 6.67 -14.63
C ASP A 39 24.61 8.11 -14.93
N LEU A 40 23.42 8.28 -15.52
CA LEU A 40 22.82 9.59 -15.81
C LEU A 40 21.85 10.04 -14.70
N SER A 41 21.81 9.35 -13.58
CA SER A 41 20.94 9.70 -12.46
C SER A 41 21.31 11.06 -11.90
N LEU A 42 20.35 11.97 -11.88
CA LEU A 42 20.55 13.29 -11.29
C LEU A 42 20.58 13.18 -9.76
N VAL A 43 21.59 13.79 -9.15
CA VAL A 43 21.60 13.96 -7.70
C VAL A 43 20.48 14.93 -7.33
N ALA A 44 19.58 14.49 -6.48
CA ALA A 44 18.48 15.33 -6.02
C ALA A 44 19.01 16.54 -5.25
N LYS A 45 18.40 17.71 -5.46
CA LYS A 45 18.71 18.91 -4.68
C LYS A 45 18.36 18.67 -3.21
N LYS A 46 19.05 19.39 -2.29
CA LYS A 46 18.85 19.27 -0.83
C LYS A 46 17.38 19.42 -0.41
N ASP A 47 16.63 20.27 -1.11
CA ASP A 47 15.24 20.58 -0.79
C ASP A 47 14.23 19.75 -1.60
N PHE A 48 14.70 18.73 -2.35
CA PHE A 48 13.82 17.85 -3.11
C PHE A 48 13.06 16.90 -2.16
N VAL A 49 11.75 17.07 -2.10
CA VAL A 49 10.84 16.17 -1.38
C VAL A 49 10.18 15.25 -2.41
N SER A 50 10.45 13.95 -2.29
CA SER A 50 9.82 12.96 -3.16
C SER A 50 8.30 12.90 -2.89
N PRO A 51 7.45 12.96 -3.92
CA PRO A 51 6.00 12.87 -3.72
C PRO A 51 5.64 11.51 -3.11
N ILE A 52 4.72 11.52 -2.14
CA ILE A 52 4.20 10.31 -1.51
C ILE A 52 3.35 9.57 -2.54
N LYS A 53 3.75 8.36 -2.92
CA LYS A 53 3.05 7.53 -3.92
C LYS A 53 2.00 6.61 -3.32
N SER A 54 2.22 6.17 -2.08
CA SER A 54 1.29 5.32 -1.33
C SER A 54 1.49 5.50 0.16
N VAL A 55 0.46 5.19 0.94
CA VAL A 55 0.50 5.13 2.40
C VAL A 55 0.04 3.75 2.81
N GLY A 56 0.88 3.00 3.49
CA GLY A 56 0.57 1.64 3.89
C GLY A 56 0.93 1.34 5.34
N HIS A 57 0.29 0.29 5.85
CA HIS A 57 0.61 -0.34 7.12
C HIS A 57 0.39 -1.85 7.02
N GLY A 58 1.26 -2.62 7.65
CA GLY A 58 1.17 -4.08 7.65
C GLY A 58 1.66 -4.68 8.96
N ILE A 59 1.16 -5.87 9.26
CA ILE A 59 1.50 -6.62 10.46
C ILE A 59 1.75 -8.08 10.13
N THR A 60 2.71 -8.68 10.81
CA THR A 60 2.81 -10.12 10.97
C THR A 60 2.06 -10.50 12.24
N THR A 61 1.03 -11.32 12.13
CA THR A 61 0.16 -11.69 13.24
C THR A 61 0.88 -12.62 14.23
N VAL A 62 0.50 -12.56 15.49
CA VAL A 62 1.08 -13.40 16.56
C VAL A 62 0.78 -14.87 16.31
N ALA A 63 -0.46 -15.16 15.88
CA ALA A 63 -0.92 -16.46 15.43
C ALA A 63 -1.44 -16.36 14.00
N ASP A 64 -1.39 -17.45 13.24
CA ASP A 64 -1.92 -17.48 11.90
C ASP A 64 -3.44 -17.27 11.89
N LEU A 65 -3.94 -16.50 10.93
CA LEU A 65 -5.38 -16.26 10.78
C LEU A 65 -5.97 -17.35 9.90
N GLU A 66 -7.02 -18.00 10.38
CA GLU A 66 -7.65 -19.15 9.73
C GLU A 66 -9.05 -18.84 9.17
N LYS A 67 -9.64 -17.72 9.59
CA LYS A 67 -11.02 -17.36 9.27
C LYS A 67 -11.16 -15.87 8.89
N PRO A 68 -12.12 -15.52 8.01
CA PRO A 68 -12.37 -14.13 7.62
C PRO A 68 -12.64 -13.19 8.79
N GLU A 69 -13.36 -13.68 9.81
CA GLU A 69 -13.72 -12.91 10.99
C GLU A 69 -12.51 -12.42 11.79
N GLN A 70 -11.39 -13.15 11.69
CA GLN A 70 -10.11 -12.76 12.31
C GLN A 70 -9.37 -11.69 11.51
N VAL A 71 -9.60 -11.61 10.19
CA VAL A 71 -8.93 -10.66 9.29
C VAL A 71 -9.56 -9.28 9.37
N TRP A 72 -10.88 -9.18 9.53
CA TRP A 72 -11.59 -7.91 9.58
C TRP A 72 -11.08 -6.95 10.66
N PRO A 73 -10.90 -7.35 11.94
CA PRO A 73 -10.33 -6.48 12.97
C PRO A 73 -8.92 -5.99 12.62
N VAL A 74 -8.10 -6.84 11.97
CA VAL A 74 -6.76 -6.46 11.53
C VAL A 74 -6.84 -5.35 10.49
N PHE A 75 -7.72 -5.47 9.50
CA PHE A 75 -7.91 -4.41 8.49
C PHE A 75 -8.36 -3.10 9.12
N LEU A 76 -9.32 -3.16 10.06
CA LEU A 76 -9.78 -1.98 10.78
C LEU A 76 -8.65 -1.28 11.54
N GLU A 77 -7.75 -2.03 12.18
CA GLU A 77 -6.62 -1.46 12.91
C GLU A 77 -5.60 -0.83 11.97
N LEU A 78 -5.17 -1.55 10.93
CA LEU A 78 -4.19 -1.04 9.96
C LEU A 78 -4.67 0.23 9.27
N THR A 79 -5.94 0.30 8.93
CA THR A 79 -6.51 1.45 8.22
C THR A 79 -6.66 2.70 9.09
N GLN A 80 -6.71 2.59 10.43
CA GLN A 80 -6.67 3.76 11.32
C GLN A 80 -5.37 4.55 11.12
N ASP A 81 -4.23 3.88 11.11
CA ASP A 81 -2.93 4.51 10.87
C ASP A 81 -2.83 5.10 9.45
N ILE A 82 -3.39 4.40 8.46
CA ILE A 82 -3.41 4.88 7.08
C ILE A 82 -4.22 6.17 6.98
N GLY A 83 -5.44 6.20 7.53
CA GLY A 83 -6.29 7.39 7.51
C GLY A 83 -5.65 8.57 8.25
N HIS A 84 -5.00 8.31 9.39
CA HIS A 84 -4.22 9.34 10.09
C HIS A 84 -3.12 9.93 9.20
N LYS A 85 -2.28 9.09 8.59
CA LYS A 85 -1.20 9.53 7.69
C LYS A 85 -1.73 10.30 6.48
N LEU A 86 -2.84 9.85 5.88
CA LEU A 86 -3.48 10.57 4.77
C LEU A 86 -3.89 12.00 5.20
N ARG A 87 -4.52 12.14 6.36
CA ARG A 87 -4.90 13.46 6.91
C ARG A 87 -3.70 14.36 7.20
N VAL A 88 -2.68 13.81 7.84
CA VAL A 88 -1.43 14.57 8.15
C VAL A 88 -0.78 15.13 6.88
N HIS A 89 -0.83 14.36 5.78
CA HIS A 89 -0.22 14.78 4.52
C HIS A 89 -1.20 15.52 3.58
N GLY A 90 -2.46 15.73 3.97
CA GLY A 90 -3.48 16.35 3.13
C GLY A 90 -3.78 15.57 1.84
N LEU A 91 -3.73 14.24 1.91
CA LEU A 91 -3.92 13.36 0.76
C LEU A 91 -5.19 12.53 0.90
N SER A 92 -5.84 12.20 -0.22
CA SER A 92 -6.95 11.26 -0.31
C SER A 92 -6.57 10.09 -1.23
N ALA A 93 -7.08 8.89 -0.93
CA ALA A 93 -6.81 7.68 -1.70
C ALA A 93 -7.93 7.42 -2.73
N GLU A 94 -7.56 7.15 -3.97
CA GLU A 94 -8.47 6.67 -5.03
C GLU A 94 -8.42 5.16 -5.21
N GLY A 95 -7.54 4.46 -4.49
CA GLY A 95 -7.42 3.02 -4.57
C GLY A 95 -6.85 2.40 -3.31
N VAL A 96 -7.07 1.11 -3.17
CA VAL A 96 -6.51 0.29 -2.10
C VAL A 96 -5.80 -0.92 -2.70
N ALA A 97 -4.66 -1.26 -2.14
CA ALA A 97 -3.95 -2.51 -2.40
C ALA A 97 -3.84 -3.31 -1.10
N ILE A 98 -3.91 -4.62 -1.23
CA ILE A 98 -3.69 -5.56 -0.12
C ILE A 98 -2.59 -6.54 -0.49
N HIS A 99 -1.72 -6.85 0.48
CA HIS A 99 -0.71 -7.89 0.37
C HIS A 99 -0.97 -8.91 1.46
N ILE A 100 -1.16 -10.14 1.07
CA ILE A 100 -1.40 -11.26 1.98
C ILE A 100 -0.26 -12.25 1.82
N ARG A 101 0.39 -12.58 2.93
CA ARG A 101 1.37 -13.65 3.00
C ARG A 101 0.80 -14.78 3.83
N ASP A 102 0.79 -15.97 3.28
CA ASP A 102 0.37 -17.18 3.99
C ASP A 102 1.50 -17.75 4.89
N ASN A 103 1.19 -18.80 5.64
CA ASN A 103 2.15 -19.44 6.54
C ASN A 103 3.24 -20.25 5.81
N THR A 104 3.07 -20.50 4.50
CA THR A 104 4.11 -21.08 3.63
C THR A 104 4.99 -20.01 2.98
N LEU A 105 4.83 -18.74 3.39
CA LEU A 105 5.55 -17.56 2.92
C LEU A 105 5.23 -17.13 1.48
N ASN A 106 4.22 -17.72 0.85
CA ASN A 106 3.74 -17.23 -0.44
C ASN A 106 3.02 -15.90 -0.26
N THR A 107 3.38 -14.92 -1.08
CA THR A 107 2.77 -13.59 -1.06
C THR A 107 1.90 -13.40 -2.28
N ARG A 108 0.70 -12.86 -2.05
CA ARG A 108 -0.23 -12.44 -3.10
C ARG A 108 -0.61 -10.99 -2.89
N GLN A 109 -0.76 -10.26 -3.99
CA GLN A 109 -1.12 -8.85 -3.99
C GLN A 109 -2.29 -8.61 -4.92
N TRP A 110 -3.25 -7.80 -4.48
CA TRP A 110 -4.36 -7.32 -5.30
C TRP A 110 -4.63 -5.86 -5.01
N GLN A 111 -5.24 -5.20 -5.97
CA GLN A 111 -5.64 -3.80 -5.83
C GLN A 111 -6.99 -3.55 -6.48
N THR A 112 -7.68 -2.51 -6.01
CA THR A 112 -8.96 -2.05 -6.58
C THR A 112 -9.09 -0.54 -6.42
N LYS A 113 -9.96 0.07 -7.23
CA LYS A 113 -10.32 1.48 -7.08
C LYS A 113 -11.31 1.66 -5.94
N ILE A 114 -11.27 2.81 -5.29
CA ILE A 114 -12.29 3.31 -4.38
C ILE A 114 -13.24 4.19 -5.19
N ALA A 115 -14.52 4.13 -4.90
CA ALA A 115 -15.55 4.83 -5.69
C ALA A 115 -15.39 6.36 -5.65
N LEU A 116 -15.09 6.92 -4.48
CA LEU A 116 -14.77 8.33 -4.29
C LEU A 116 -13.48 8.47 -3.50
N PRO A 117 -12.59 9.43 -3.85
CA PRO A 117 -11.37 9.69 -3.09
C PRO A 117 -11.69 9.90 -1.61
N THR A 118 -10.95 9.24 -0.72
CA THR A 118 -11.25 9.27 0.72
C THR A 118 -10.02 9.23 1.60
N GLN A 119 -10.19 9.74 2.83
CA GLN A 119 -9.28 9.60 3.96
C GLN A 119 -9.87 8.66 5.04
N SER A 120 -11.09 8.14 4.81
CA SER A 120 -11.82 7.34 5.79
C SER A 120 -11.19 5.97 6.00
N PRO A 121 -10.69 5.65 7.22
CA PRO A 121 -10.24 4.31 7.58
C PRO A 121 -11.29 3.24 7.31
N MET A 122 -12.56 3.54 7.61
CA MET A 122 -13.66 2.58 7.45
C MET A 122 -13.92 2.25 5.98
N ILE A 123 -13.90 3.25 5.09
CA ILE A 123 -14.10 3.01 3.64
C ILE A 123 -12.95 2.20 3.09
N ILE A 124 -11.71 2.55 3.46
CA ILE A 124 -10.50 1.82 3.05
C ILE A 124 -10.56 0.38 3.55
N ALA A 125 -10.92 0.16 4.83
CA ALA A 125 -11.04 -1.19 5.42
C ALA A 125 -12.10 -2.02 4.71
N LYS A 126 -13.30 -1.48 4.48
CA LYS A 126 -14.39 -2.18 3.78
C LYS A 126 -13.98 -2.56 2.36
N THR A 127 -13.39 -1.63 1.62
CA THR A 127 -12.94 -1.90 0.24
C THR A 127 -11.83 -2.96 0.21
N ALA A 128 -10.88 -2.88 1.15
CA ALA A 128 -9.81 -3.88 1.30
C ALA A 128 -10.37 -5.27 1.64
N PHE A 129 -11.34 -5.33 2.56
CA PHE A 129 -11.95 -6.58 2.98
C PHE A 129 -12.79 -7.23 1.87
N GLN A 130 -13.60 -6.47 1.17
CA GLN A 130 -14.35 -6.95 -0.01
C GLN A 130 -13.41 -7.50 -1.10
N LEU A 131 -12.28 -6.81 -1.33
CA LEU A 131 -11.26 -7.28 -2.28
C LEU A 131 -10.64 -8.59 -1.78
N PHE A 132 -10.35 -8.68 -0.49
CA PHE A 132 -9.81 -9.88 0.15
C PHE A 132 -10.76 -11.07 0.03
N GLU A 133 -12.02 -10.92 0.43
CA GLU A 133 -13.02 -11.99 0.33
C GLU A 133 -13.19 -12.50 -1.11
N LYS A 134 -13.17 -11.59 -2.09
CA LYS A 134 -13.30 -11.94 -3.50
C LYS A 134 -12.08 -12.71 -4.05
N ARG A 135 -10.90 -12.50 -3.50
CA ARG A 135 -9.62 -12.95 -4.09
C ARG A 135 -8.89 -14.03 -3.32
N TYR A 136 -9.06 -14.08 -2.01
CA TYR A 136 -8.34 -15.04 -1.17
C TYR A 136 -9.13 -16.34 -1.01
N GLY A 137 -8.57 -17.43 -1.51
CA GLY A 137 -9.23 -18.74 -1.55
C GLY A 137 -9.02 -19.63 -0.32
N TRP A 138 -8.46 -19.11 0.77
CA TRP A 138 -8.23 -19.84 2.03
C TRP A 138 -7.51 -21.21 1.90
N ASN A 139 -6.61 -21.31 0.92
CA ASN A 139 -5.82 -22.54 0.74
C ASN A 139 -4.84 -22.77 1.89
N ASN A 140 -4.38 -21.69 2.52
CA ASN A 140 -3.46 -21.71 3.66
C ASN A 140 -3.86 -20.61 4.66
N PRO A 141 -3.56 -20.77 5.98
CA PRO A 141 -3.68 -19.73 6.97
C PRO A 141 -2.82 -18.51 6.64
N ILE A 142 -3.25 -17.33 7.08
CA ILE A 142 -2.58 -16.07 6.80
C ILE A 142 -1.60 -15.73 7.92
N ARG A 143 -0.34 -15.45 7.55
CA ARG A 143 0.73 -15.08 8.49
C ARG A 143 0.93 -13.57 8.57
N SER A 144 0.72 -12.84 7.48
CA SER A 144 0.96 -11.40 7.43
C SER A 144 -0.03 -10.71 6.49
N VAL A 145 -0.47 -9.52 6.92
CA VAL A 145 -1.43 -8.68 6.20
C VAL A 145 -0.86 -7.28 6.07
N THR A 146 -0.93 -6.72 4.86
CA THR A 146 -0.60 -5.31 4.61
C THR A 146 -1.73 -4.67 3.81
N VAL A 147 -2.12 -3.47 4.21
CA VAL A 147 -3.04 -2.61 3.46
C VAL A 147 -2.30 -1.36 3.01
N GLN A 148 -2.57 -0.90 1.80
CA GLN A 148 -1.99 0.33 1.24
C GLN A 148 -3.07 1.15 0.57
N ALA A 149 -3.12 2.43 0.91
CA ALA A 149 -3.80 3.45 0.14
C ALA A 149 -2.89 3.84 -1.04
N ILE A 150 -3.43 3.76 -2.25
CA ILE A 150 -2.72 4.00 -3.51
C ILE A 150 -3.44 5.04 -4.35
N ASN A 151 -2.79 5.52 -5.42
CA ASN A 151 -3.30 6.58 -6.29
C ASN A 151 -3.71 7.80 -5.46
N LEU A 152 -2.74 8.34 -4.73
CA LEU A 152 -2.98 9.45 -3.82
C LEU A 152 -3.12 10.76 -4.58
N ILE A 153 -4.13 11.54 -4.23
CA ILE A 153 -4.39 12.89 -4.74
C ILE A 153 -4.48 13.88 -3.58
N PRO A 154 -4.24 15.19 -3.80
CA PRO A 154 -4.50 16.21 -2.79
C PRO A 154 -5.97 16.16 -2.34
N GLN A 155 -6.20 16.33 -1.03
CA GLN A 155 -7.56 16.27 -0.46
C GLN A 155 -8.53 17.29 -1.06
N ASP A 156 -8.00 18.46 -1.50
CA ASP A 156 -8.78 19.56 -2.07
C ASP A 156 -9.04 19.40 -3.58
N THR A 157 -8.64 18.26 -4.16
CA THR A 157 -8.91 17.97 -5.57
C THR A 157 -10.43 17.90 -5.81
N PRO A 158 -10.96 18.62 -6.82
CA PRO A 158 -12.38 18.54 -7.15
C PRO A 158 -12.82 17.10 -7.40
N ARG A 159 -13.89 16.68 -6.71
CA ARG A 159 -14.43 15.30 -6.83
C ARG A 159 -15.55 15.31 -7.87
N GLN A 160 -15.48 14.39 -8.81
CA GLN A 160 -16.62 14.11 -9.68
C GLN A 160 -17.61 13.23 -8.91
N ILE A 161 -18.77 13.79 -8.58
CA ILE A 161 -19.83 13.09 -7.85
C ILE A 161 -20.80 12.52 -8.87
N ASP A 162 -21.04 11.22 -8.82
CA ASP A 162 -22.12 10.56 -9.53
C ASP A 162 -23.44 10.80 -8.77
N MET A 163 -24.55 10.98 -9.52
CA MET A 163 -25.89 11.20 -8.93
C MET A 163 -26.35 10.06 -8.00
N PHE A 164 -25.77 8.89 -8.12
CA PHE A 164 -26.10 7.71 -7.31
C PHE A 164 -25.21 7.54 -6.07
N MET A 165 -24.24 8.43 -5.88
CA MET A 165 -23.32 8.37 -4.72
C MET A 165 -23.72 9.35 -3.62
N ASP A 166 -23.84 8.83 -2.41
CA ASP A 166 -24.14 9.65 -1.24
C ASP A 166 -22.87 10.31 -0.67
N ALA A 167 -22.40 11.35 -1.36
CA ALA A 167 -21.23 12.12 -0.93
C ALA A 167 -21.42 12.74 0.46
N ALA A 168 -22.67 13.16 0.81
CA ALA A 168 -22.99 13.73 2.11
C ALA A 168 -22.77 12.71 3.24
N LYS A 169 -23.10 11.44 3.01
CA LYS A 169 -22.86 10.35 3.95
C LYS A 169 -21.35 10.10 4.15
N GLN A 170 -20.59 10.15 3.08
CA GLN A 170 -19.13 10.01 3.17
C GLN A 170 -18.52 11.17 3.96
N ASP A 171 -18.89 12.41 3.67
CA ASP A 171 -18.38 13.59 4.38
C ASP A 171 -18.77 13.58 5.87
N LYS A 172 -19.96 13.07 6.20
CA LYS A 172 -20.38 12.88 7.60
C LYS A 172 -19.50 11.82 8.30
N LEU A 173 -19.20 10.72 7.63
CA LEU A 173 -18.35 9.66 8.15
C LEU A 173 -16.93 10.18 8.40
N GLU A 174 -16.34 10.87 7.43
CA GLU A 174 -14.98 11.43 7.56
C GLU A 174 -14.88 12.46 8.69
N ARG A 175 -15.90 13.32 8.88
CA ARG A 175 -15.97 14.23 10.01
C ARG A 175 -16.06 13.51 11.35
N MET A 176 -16.88 12.47 11.45
CA MET A 176 -17.00 11.65 12.66
C MET A 176 -15.67 10.97 12.99
N GLU A 177 -15.01 10.36 12.01
CA GLU A 177 -13.72 9.68 12.19
C GLU A 177 -12.62 10.66 12.64
N LYS A 178 -12.62 11.89 12.13
CA LYS A 178 -11.72 12.95 12.60
C LYS A 178 -11.96 13.30 14.07
N CYS A 179 -13.22 13.41 14.50
CA CYS A 179 -13.54 13.62 15.92
C CYS A 179 -13.08 12.45 16.80
N VAL A 180 -13.30 11.20 16.36
CA VAL A 180 -12.83 10.00 17.07
C VAL A 180 -11.31 10.00 17.21
N GLU A 181 -10.59 10.36 16.15
CA GLU A 181 -9.13 10.48 16.19
C GLU A 181 -8.65 11.54 17.19
N GLU A 182 -9.31 12.71 17.24
CA GLU A 182 -8.99 13.75 18.24
C GLU A 182 -9.19 13.27 19.66
N ILE A 183 -10.29 12.52 19.93
CA ILE A 183 -10.54 11.95 21.25
C ILE A 183 -9.45 10.94 21.60
N ARG A 184 -9.09 10.03 20.69
CA ARG A 184 -8.02 9.06 20.89
C ARG A 184 -6.66 9.72 21.13
N ARG A 185 -6.39 10.83 20.47
CA ARG A 185 -5.15 11.60 20.69
C ARG A 185 -5.08 12.21 22.09
N ARG A 186 -6.22 12.66 22.63
CA ARG A 186 -6.30 13.30 23.96
C ARG A 186 -6.37 12.30 25.11
N PHE A 187 -7.09 11.22 24.94
CA PHE A 187 -7.46 10.29 26.01
C PHE A 187 -6.89 8.88 25.85
N GLY A 188 -6.09 8.65 24.80
CA GLY A 188 -5.47 7.37 24.48
C GLY A 188 -6.25 6.54 23.45
N LYS A 189 -5.53 5.62 22.81
CA LYS A 189 -6.03 4.80 21.68
C LYS A 189 -7.28 3.98 22.03
N ASP A 190 -7.38 3.55 23.27
CA ASP A 190 -8.46 2.69 23.77
C ASP A 190 -9.69 3.42 24.31
N SER A 191 -9.68 4.77 24.32
CA SER A 191 -10.79 5.58 24.82
C SER A 191 -12.09 5.41 24.03
N ILE A 192 -12.00 5.13 22.73
CA ILE A 192 -13.13 4.77 21.87
C ILE A 192 -12.71 3.60 20.99
N ARG A 193 -13.50 2.51 21.00
CA ARG A 193 -13.32 1.36 20.12
C ARG A 193 -14.48 1.27 19.13
N ASN A 194 -14.19 0.78 17.92
CA ASN A 194 -15.25 0.38 17.01
C ASN A 194 -15.96 -0.87 17.60
N GLY A 195 -17.28 -0.87 17.64
CA GLY A 195 -18.03 -2.09 17.91
C GLY A 195 -17.76 -3.11 16.79
N VAL A 196 -17.39 -4.30 17.17
CA VAL A 196 -17.15 -5.44 16.26
C VAL A 196 -18.35 -6.34 16.29
#